data_34538e6102bf4c5149a55cec5e2c8883
#
_entry.id   34538e6102bf4c5149a55cec5e2c8883
#
_cell.length_a   1.000
_cell.length_b   1.000
_cell.length_c   1.000
_cell.angle_alpha   90.00
_cell.angle_beta   90.00
_cell.angle_gamma   90.00
#
_symmetry.space_group_name_H-M   'P 1'
#
loop_
_entity.id
_entity.type
_entity.pdbx_description
1 polymer ?
#
loop_
_entity_poly.entity_id
_entity_poly.type
_entity_poly.pdbx_seq_one_letter_code
_entity_poly.pdbx_strand_id
1 'polypeptide(L)' 'MRYKVALHKSDGGFAASVPGLPGCWSQGATEAEALEYIRIAIEEYLSVVDEQLRGRDLL' A
#
# COMPACT_ATOMS: atom_id res chain seq x y z
N MET A 1 -6.55 11.55 -2.70
CA MET A 1 -5.45 11.74 -1.75
C MET A 1 -4.13 11.39 -2.39
N ARG A 2 -3.09 12.04 -1.94
CA ARG A 2 -1.76 11.79 -2.49
C ARG A 2 -0.88 11.14 -1.44
N TYR A 3 -0.24 10.07 -1.81
CA TYR A 3 0.75 9.41 -0.98
C TYR A 3 2.05 9.32 -1.74
N LYS A 4 3.15 9.52 -1.05
CA LYS A 4 4.45 9.29 -1.66
C LYS A 4 4.70 7.80 -1.68
N VAL A 5 5.16 7.31 -2.82
CA VAL A 5 5.48 5.91 -2.99
C VAL A 5 6.98 5.79 -3.21
N ALA A 6 7.64 4.97 -2.42
CA ALA A 6 9.05 4.67 -2.61
C ALA A 6 9.15 3.42 -3.46
N LEU A 7 9.86 3.52 -4.57
CA LEU A 7 10.05 2.42 -5.50
C LEU A 7 11.49 1.94 -5.43
N HIS A 8 11.65 0.65 -5.22
CA HIS A 8 12.98 0.02 -5.12
C HIS A 8 13.11 -1.08 -6.14
N LYS A 9 14.23 -1.09 -6.83
CA LYS A 9 14.54 -2.18 -7.75
C LYS A 9 15.31 -3.24 -7.00
N SER A 10 14.93 -4.50 -7.17
CA SER A 10 15.62 -5.63 -6.57
C SER A 10 15.89 -6.70 -7.62
N ASP A 11 16.64 -7.73 -7.25
CA ASP A 11 17.05 -8.75 -8.21
C ASP A 11 15.89 -9.47 -8.88
N GLY A 12 14.78 -9.61 -8.21
CA GLY A 12 13.64 -10.32 -8.77
C GLY A 12 12.55 -9.43 -9.31
N GLY A 13 12.77 -8.11 -9.35
CA GLY A 13 11.75 -7.19 -9.82
C GLY A 13 11.79 -5.86 -9.08
N PHE A 14 10.62 -5.33 -8.76
CA PHE A 14 10.47 -4.03 -8.11
C PHE A 14 9.64 -4.17 -6.85
N ALA A 15 9.95 -3.35 -5.86
CA ALA A 15 9.15 -3.26 -4.65
C ALA A 15 8.71 -1.82 -4.44
N ALA A 16 7.49 -1.63 -3.96
CA ALA A 16 6.95 -0.31 -3.69
C ALA A 16 6.47 -0.26 -2.25
N SER A 17 6.66 0.88 -1.61
CA SER A 17 6.19 1.07 -0.25
C SER A 17 5.66 2.48 -0.07
N VAL A 18 4.87 2.68 0.98
CA VAL A 18 4.31 4.00 1.30
C VAL A 18 4.81 4.38 2.68
N PRO A 19 5.78 5.29 2.77
CA PRO A 19 6.33 5.68 4.07
C PRO A 19 5.31 6.19 5.06
N GLY A 20 4.24 6.82 4.57
CA GLY A 20 3.18 7.33 5.44
C GLY A 20 2.21 6.28 5.94
N LEU A 21 2.27 5.06 5.44
CA LEU A 21 1.39 3.97 5.84
C LEU A 21 2.22 2.78 6.26
N PRO A 22 2.55 2.66 7.55
CA PRO A 22 3.41 1.57 8.02
C PRO A 22 2.87 0.19 7.64
N GLY A 23 3.73 -0.64 7.11
CA GLY A 23 3.34 -1.97 6.67
C GLY A 23 2.67 -2.03 5.30
N CYS A 24 2.45 -0.92 4.64
CA CYS A 24 1.86 -0.89 3.32
C CYS A 24 2.96 -0.98 2.27
N TRP A 25 3.10 -2.13 1.64
CA TRP A 25 4.10 -2.35 0.61
C TRP A 25 3.61 -3.42 -0.36
N SER A 26 4.25 -3.46 -1.53
CA SER A 26 3.93 -4.47 -2.53
C SER A 26 5.16 -4.71 -3.41
N GLN A 27 5.07 -5.71 -4.27
CA GLN A 27 6.14 -5.98 -5.22
C GLN A 27 5.55 -6.53 -6.51
N GLY A 28 6.33 -6.43 -7.58
CA GLY A 28 5.93 -6.93 -8.88
C GLY A 28 7.15 -7.20 -9.74
N ALA A 29 6.96 -7.89 -10.85
CA ALA A 29 8.06 -8.20 -11.77
C ALA A 29 8.50 -6.97 -12.55
N THR A 30 7.64 -5.97 -12.70
CA THR A 30 7.96 -4.73 -13.40
C THR A 30 7.57 -3.55 -12.54
N GLU A 31 8.08 -2.37 -12.90
CA GLU A 31 7.71 -1.14 -12.23
C GLU A 31 6.20 -0.90 -12.29
N ALA A 32 5.63 -1.12 -13.47
CA ALA A 32 4.19 -0.92 -13.64
C ALA A 32 3.38 -1.84 -12.73
N GLU A 33 3.81 -3.09 -12.58
CA GLU A 33 3.13 -4.03 -11.68
C GLU A 33 3.26 -3.60 -10.23
N ALA A 34 4.45 -3.21 -9.81
CA ALA A 34 4.66 -2.78 -8.43
C ALA A 34 3.79 -1.57 -8.09
N LEU A 35 3.68 -0.62 -9.00
CA LEU A 35 2.85 0.56 -8.80
C LEU A 35 1.37 0.22 -8.78
N GLU A 36 0.94 -0.68 -9.63
CA GLU A 36 -0.45 -1.14 -9.63
C GLU A 36 -0.80 -1.85 -8.32
N TYR A 37 0.07 -2.72 -7.87
CA TYR A 37 -0.17 -3.45 -6.63
C TYR A 37 -0.13 -2.55 -5.41
N ILE A 38 0.74 -1.53 -5.38
CA ILE A 38 0.77 -0.62 -4.24
C ILE A 38 -0.51 0.22 -4.18
N ARG A 39 -1.08 0.57 -5.33
CA ARG A 39 -2.34 1.27 -5.37
C ARG A 39 -3.44 0.44 -4.72
N ILE A 40 -3.51 -0.82 -5.07
CA ILE A 40 -4.48 -1.75 -4.48
C ILE A 40 -4.22 -1.91 -2.98
N ALA A 41 -2.96 -2.03 -2.60
CA ALA A 41 -2.59 -2.18 -1.19
C ALA A 41 -3.00 -0.96 -0.36
N ILE A 42 -2.86 0.24 -0.91
CA ILE A 42 -3.29 1.46 -0.24
C ILE A 42 -4.81 1.44 -0.03
N GLU A 43 -5.55 1.08 -1.06
CA GLU A 43 -7.01 1.01 -0.96
C GLU A 43 -7.46 0.03 0.12
N GLU A 44 -6.84 -1.14 0.16
CA GLU A 44 -7.16 -2.14 1.18
C GLU A 44 -6.76 -1.68 2.57
N TYR A 45 -5.59 -1.06 2.69
CA TYR A 45 -5.11 -0.55 3.97
C TYR A 45 -6.09 0.45 4.56
N LEU A 46 -6.53 1.42 3.76
CA LEU A 46 -7.45 2.44 4.22
C LEU A 46 -8.83 1.88 4.54
N SER A 47 -9.26 0.87 3.80
CA SER A 47 -10.54 0.21 4.05
C SER A 47 -10.54 -0.49 5.40
N VAL A 48 -9.45 -1.19 5.73
CA VAL A 48 -9.35 -1.88 7.01
C VAL A 48 -9.34 -0.89 8.18
N VAL A 49 -8.59 0.20 8.04
CA VAL A 49 -8.53 1.23 9.09
C VAL A 49 -9.92 1.84 9.30
N ASP A 50 -10.64 2.12 8.22
CA ASP A 50 -11.98 2.68 8.31
C ASP A 50 -12.94 1.73 9.03
N GLU A 51 -12.87 0.45 8.73
CA GLU A 51 -13.71 -0.54 9.39
C GLU A 51 -13.40 -0.64 10.88
N GLN A 52 -12.14 -0.58 11.26
CA GLN A 52 -11.75 -0.61 12.67
C GLN A 52 -12.29 0.59 13.43
N LEU A 53 -12.23 1.77 12.82
CA LEU A 53 -12.75 2.97 13.44
C LEU A 53 -14.27 2.91 13.60
N ARG A 54 -14.97 2.39 12.62
CA ARG A 54 -16.42 2.22 12.71
C ARG A 54 -16.80 1.23 13.80
N GLY A 55 -16.05 0.16 13.93
CA GLY A 55 -16.29 -0.81 14.98
C GLY A 55 -16.19 -0.20 16.36
N ARG A 56 -15.25 0.72 16.55
CA ARG A 56 -15.11 1.42 17.83
C ARG A 56 -16.30 2.33 18.12
N ASP A 57 -16.77 2.99 17.10
CA ASP A 57 -17.90 3.91 17.27
C ASP A 57 -19.17 3.20 17.68
N LEU A 58 -19.29 1.94 17.35
CA LEU A 58 -20.47 1.16 17.69
C LEU A 58 -20.47 0.66 19.13
N LEU A 59 -19.37 0.75 19.79
CA LEU A 59 -19.26 0.33 21.18
C LEU A 59 -19.63 1.45 22.12
#